data_5ee53b58d670e55878b57d0c855eda99
#
_entry.id   5ee53b58d670e55878b57d0c855eda99
#
_cell.length_a   1.000
_cell.length_b   1.000
_cell.length_c   1.000
_cell.angle_alpha   90.00
_cell.angle_beta   90.00
_cell.angle_gamma   90.00
#
_symmetry.space_group_name_H-M   'P 1'
#
loop_
_entity.id
_entity.type
_entity.pdbx_description
1 polymer ?
#
loop_
_entity_poly.entity_id
_entity_poly.type
_entity_poly.pdbx_seq_one_letter_code
_entity_poly.pdbx_strand_id
1 'polypeptide(L)'
;MDFNVSPIVAMITRVNGNEISVIDEITMEGSNTFEMAEELLNRYPDNRLWVYPDASGQARKTSSNTSDHHILRNAGFILKVKSINPPVKDRIAAVNTSLKAVDGSVKLTVDPKCRHLIKCISGQTYKEGTRVPDKNSNLDHMNDALGYL
;
A
#
# COMPACT_ATOMS: atom_id res chain seq x y z
N MET A 1 -0.83 -1.16 2.50
CA MET A 1 -1.72 -2.26 2.08
C MET A 1 -3.06 -1.67 1.69
N ASP A 2 -3.59 -2.06 0.54
CA ASP A 2 -4.89 -1.60 0.01
C ASP A 2 -5.86 -2.79 -0.06
N PHE A 3 -7.10 -2.60 0.48
CA PHE A 3 -8.09 -3.65 0.66
C PHE A 3 -9.10 -3.70 -0.50
N ASN A 4 -8.63 -3.96 -1.70
CA ASN A 4 -9.53 -4.28 -2.80
C ASN A 4 -9.68 -5.80 -2.98
N VAL A 5 -10.78 -6.23 -3.59
CA VAL A 5 -11.00 -7.66 -3.88
C VAL A 5 -10.23 -8.09 -5.12
N SER A 6 -10.03 -7.16 -6.06
CA SER A 6 -9.32 -7.44 -7.30
C SER A 6 -8.62 -6.18 -7.82
N PRO A 7 -7.33 -6.07 -7.52
CA PRO A 7 -6.52 -6.91 -6.63
C PRO A 7 -6.48 -6.39 -5.17
N ILE A 8 -6.25 -7.26 -4.19
CA ILE A 8 -5.71 -6.88 -2.90
C ILE A 8 -4.19 -6.80 -3.02
N VAL A 9 -3.59 -5.72 -2.49
CA VAL A 9 -2.16 -5.47 -2.67
C VAL A 9 -1.46 -5.10 -1.36
N ALA A 10 -0.23 -5.57 -1.22
CA ALA A 10 0.68 -5.17 -0.15
C ALA A 10 2.09 -4.92 -0.70
N MET A 11 2.78 -3.93 -0.14
CA MET A 11 4.21 -3.74 -0.37
C MET A 11 4.95 -3.96 0.92
N ILE A 12 6.08 -4.59 0.80
CA ILE A 12 7.00 -4.85 1.92
C ILE A 12 8.11 -3.80 1.85
N THR A 13 8.25 -3.05 2.93
CA THR A 13 9.22 -1.97 3.02
C THR A 13 10.20 -2.21 4.17
N ARG A 14 11.44 -1.82 3.95
CA ARG A 14 12.45 -1.64 5.01
C ARG A 14 12.61 -0.15 5.27
N VAL A 15 12.52 0.23 6.54
CA VAL A 15 12.72 1.62 6.98
C VAL A 15 14.01 1.69 7.79
N ASN A 16 14.93 2.56 7.40
CA ASN A 16 16.17 2.83 8.10
C ASN A 16 16.34 4.34 8.28
N GLY A 17 16.03 4.83 9.48
CA GLY A 17 15.96 6.28 9.72
C GLY A 17 14.89 6.93 8.81
N ASN A 18 15.34 7.84 7.93
CA ASN A 18 14.46 8.54 6.98
C ASN A 18 14.43 7.89 5.58
N GLU A 19 15.12 6.76 5.41
CA GLU A 19 15.17 6.05 4.14
C GLU A 19 14.18 4.89 4.13
N ILE A 20 13.45 4.77 3.04
CA ILE A 20 12.44 3.72 2.80
C ILE A 20 12.87 2.96 1.56
N SER A 21 12.96 1.64 1.67
CA SER A 21 13.20 0.77 0.52
C SER A 21 12.03 -0.19 0.37
N VAL A 22 11.31 -0.13 -0.75
CA VAL A 22 10.34 -1.17 -1.10
C VAL A 22 11.13 -2.37 -1.61
N ILE A 23 11.07 -3.47 -0.87
CA ILE A 23 11.89 -4.67 -1.10
C ILE A 23 11.10 -5.83 -1.66
N ASP A 24 9.77 -5.80 -1.60
CA ASP A 24 8.90 -6.82 -2.19
C ASP A 24 7.48 -6.28 -2.40
N GLU A 25 6.71 -6.98 -3.22
CA GLU A 25 5.32 -6.68 -3.49
C GLU A 25 4.47 -7.95 -3.55
N ILE A 26 3.22 -7.85 -3.12
CA ILE A 26 2.22 -8.92 -3.21
C ILE A 26 0.98 -8.35 -3.87
N THR A 27 0.51 -9.05 -4.89
CA THR A 27 -0.75 -8.77 -5.59
C THR A 27 -1.53 -10.06 -5.71
N MET A 28 -2.77 -10.05 -5.24
CA MET A 28 -3.63 -11.23 -5.26
C MET A 28 -4.99 -10.85 -5.84
N GLU A 29 -5.35 -11.49 -6.94
CA GLU A 29 -6.65 -11.31 -7.60
C GLU A 29 -7.71 -12.21 -6.95
N GLY A 30 -8.94 -11.70 -6.83
CA GLY A 30 -10.06 -12.47 -6.28
C GLY A 30 -9.85 -12.97 -4.85
N SER A 31 -8.98 -12.32 -4.10
CA SER A 31 -8.51 -12.72 -2.78
C SER A 31 -9.11 -11.84 -1.66
N ASN A 32 -8.76 -12.13 -0.43
CA ASN A 32 -9.26 -11.47 0.75
C ASN A 32 -8.15 -11.21 1.78
N THR A 33 -8.50 -10.50 2.86
CA THR A 33 -7.54 -10.11 3.89
C THR A 33 -6.98 -11.29 4.68
N PHE A 34 -7.70 -12.40 4.83
CA PHE A 34 -7.18 -13.60 5.49
C PHE A 34 -6.05 -14.23 4.67
N GLU A 35 -6.28 -14.42 3.38
CA GLU A 35 -5.29 -15.00 2.46
C GLU A 35 -4.05 -14.10 2.33
N MET A 36 -4.24 -12.78 2.27
CA MET A 36 -3.12 -11.84 2.28
C MET A 36 -2.33 -11.90 3.59
N ALA A 37 -3.01 -12.04 4.73
CA ALA A 37 -2.34 -12.19 6.03
C ALA A 37 -1.53 -13.48 6.09
N GLU A 38 -2.08 -14.58 5.60
CA GLU A 38 -1.39 -15.88 5.51
C GLU A 38 -0.16 -15.79 4.60
N GLU A 39 -0.29 -15.19 3.43
CA GLU A 39 0.82 -14.99 2.50
C GLU A 39 1.96 -14.16 3.12
N LEU A 40 1.63 -13.08 3.85
CA LEU A 40 2.61 -12.27 4.56
C LEU A 40 3.34 -13.07 5.64
N LEU A 41 2.63 -13.90 6.42
CA LEU A 41 3.23 -14.75 7.45
C LEU A 41 4.12 -15.84 6.84
N ASN A 42 3.69 -16.43 5.72
CA ASN A 42 4.47 -17.47 5.02
C ASN A 42 5.76 -16.91 4.42
N ARG A 43 5.72 -15.70 3.84
CA ARG A 43 6.93 -15.07 3.27
C ARG A 43 7.88 -14.51 4.33
N TYR A 44 7.34 -14.08 5.46
CA TYR A 44 8.11 -13.37 6.50
C TYR A 44 7.85 -13.94 7.90
N PRO A 45 8.07 -15.26 8.12
CA PRO A 45 7.66 -15.95 9.37
C PRO A 45 8.40 -15.43 10.61
N ASP A 46 9.66 -15.00 10.44
CA ASP A 46 10.50 -14.55 11.54
C ASP A 46 10.48 -13.03 11.73
N ASN A 47 9.64 -12.31 10.97
CA ASN A 47 9.63 -10.86 10.96
C ASN A 47 8.43 -10.32 11.75
N ARG A 48 8.68 -9.35 12.63
CA ARG A 48 7.63 -8.54 13.25
C ARG A 48 7.20 -7.46 12.25
N LEU A 49 6.07 -7.68 11.57
CA LEU A 49 5.57 -6.75 10.56
C LEU A 49 4.68 -5.66 11.17
N TRP A 50 4.96 -4.43 10.80
CA TRP A 50 4.07 -3.30 11.02
C TRP A 50 3.31 -3.04 9.74
N VAL A 51 1.98 -3.00 9.82
CA VAL A 51 1.13 -2.82 8.65
C VAL A 51 0.53 -1.41 8.65
N TYR A 52 0.66 -0.71 7.54
CA TYR A 52 0.06 0.59 7.26
C TYR A 52 -1.09 0.37 6.27
N PRO A 53 -2.28 0.02 6.75
CA PRO A 53 -3.40 -0.29 5.88
C PRO A 53 -4.24 0.94 5.57
N ASP A 54 -5.08 0.84 4.54
CA ASP A 54 -6.17 1.76 4.28
C ASP A 54 -7.04 1.93 5.53
N ALA A 55 -7.33 3.18 5.92
CA ALA A 55 -8.18 3.48 7.08
C ALA A 55 -9.62 2.93 6.91
N SER A 56 -10.13 2.79 5.69
CA SER A 56 -11.47 2.24 5.41
C SER A 56 -11.62 0.78 5.85
N GLY A 57 -10.52 0.03 5.95
CA GLY A 57 -10.51 -1.35 6.46
C GLY A 57 -10.96 -1.50 7.92
N GLN A 58 -11.18 -0.38 8.64
CA GLN A 58 -11.80 -0.38 9.96
C GLN A 58 -13.32 -0.63 9.91
N ALA A 59 -13.96 -0.33 8.78
CA ALA A 59 -15.40 -0.49 8.63
C ALA A 59 -15.79 -1.98 8.69
N ARG A 60 -16.86 -2.27 9.43
CA ARG A 60 -17.47 -3.61 9.41
C ARG A 60 -18.23 -3.80 8.10
N LYS A 61 -18.01 -4.93 7.46
CA LYS A 61 -18.80 -5.31 6.28
C LYS A 61 -20.12 -5.93 6.74
N THR A 62 -21.23 -5.60 6.09
CA THR A 62 -22.56 -6.17 6.41
C THR A 62 -22.63 -7.69 6.24
N SER A 63 -21.74 -8.24 5.41
CA SER A 63 -21.61 -9.68 5.13
C SER A 63 -20.69 -10.42 6.11
N SER A 64 -19.94 -9.71 6.97
CA SER A 64 -19.08 -10.32 7.98
C SER A 64 -19.02 -9.43 9.22
N ASN A 65 -19.11 -10.02 10.42
CA ASN A 65 -18.97 -9.28 11.69
C ASN A 65 -17.53 -8.79 11.94
N THR A 66 -16.62 -8.94 10.96
CA THR A 66 -15.20 -8.72 11.12
C THR A 66 -14.72 -7.66 10.13
N SER A 67 -13.89 -6.72 10.59
CA SER A 67 -13.23 -5.74 9.74
C SER A 67 -11.86 -6.24 9.28
N ASP A 68 -11.34 -5.71 8.16
CA ASP A 68 -10.02 -6.06 7.65
C ASP A 68 -8.92 -5.78 8.68
N HIS A 69 -9.03 -4.67 9.43
CA HIS A 69 -8.11 -4.36 10.53
C HIS A 69 -8.17 -5.38 11.67
N HIS A 70 -9.35 -5.93 11.97
CA HIS A 70 -9.49 -6.95 13.00
C HIS A 70 -8.82 -8.25 12.57
N ILE A 71 -8.98 -8.66 11.30
CA ILE A 71 -8.32 -9.83 10.74
C ILE A 71 -6.80 -9.71 10.88
N LEU A 72 -6.23 -8.58 10.46
CA LEU A 72 -4.78 -8.36 10.56
C LEU A 72 -4.27 -8.37 12.01
N ARG A 73 -5.01 -7.77 12.96
CA ARG A 73 -4.63 -7.82 14.38
C ARG A 73 -4.66 -9.24 14.93
N ASN A 74 -5.68 -10.02 14.57
CA ASN A 74 -5.80 -11.43 15.01
C ASN A 74 -4.68 -12.30 14.42
N ALA A 75 -4.19 -11.97 13.22
CA ALA A 75 -3.02 -12.61 12.62
C ALA A 75 -1.68 -12.19 13.28
N GLY A 76 -1.70 -11.28 14.27
CA GLY A 76 -0.52 -10.87 15.02
C GLY A 76 0.20 -9.63 14.48
N PHE A 77 -0.32 -8.97 13.45
CA PHE A 77 0.28 -7.75 12.91
C PHE A 77 0.05 -6.53 13.80
N ILE A 78 1.05 -5.65 13.82
CA ILE A 78 0.94 -4.34 14.48
C ILE A 78 0.47 -3.32 13.44
N LEU A 79 -0.74 -2.78 13.64
CA LEU A 79 -1.32 -1.82 12.72
C LEU A 79 -0.94 -0.38 13.10
N LYS A 80 -0.45 0.35 12.11
CA LYS A 80 -0.21 1.80 12.15
C LYS A 80 -1.25 2.48 11.28
N VAL A 81 -2.41 2.79 11.86
CA VAL A 81 -3.57 3.32 11.14
C VAL A 81 -3.83 4.76 11.56
N LYS A 82 -4.07 5.62 10.59
CA LYS A 82 -4.65 6.96 10.80
C LYS A 82 -6.16 6.83 10.90
N SER A 83 -6.83 7.75 11.58
CA SER A 83 -8.30 7.77 11.69
C SER A 83 -8.98 7.96 10.32
N ILE A 84 -8.33 8.69 9.43
CA ILE A 84 -8.79 9.00 8.06
C ILE A 84 -7.57 8.93 7.14
N ASN A 85 -7.78 8.43 5.91
CA ASN A 85 -6.74 8.47 4.89
C ASN A 85 -6.38 9.92 4.53
N PRO A 86 -5.09 10.24 4.37
CA PRO A 86 -4.71 11.53 3.83
C PRO A 86 -5.31 11.76 2.44
N PRO A 87 -5.61 13.01 2.05
CA PRO A 87 -6.08 13.32 0.71
C PRO A 87 -5.17 12.74 -0.36
N VAL A 88 -5.74 12.23 -1.45
CA VAL A 88 -4.99 11.57 -2.54
C VAL A 88 -3.85 12.44 -3.06
N LYS A 89 -4.12 13.74 -3.27
CA LYS A 89 -3.11 14.71 -3.72
C LYS A 89 -1.89 14.79 -2.79
N ASP A 90 -2.12 14.71 -1.47
CA ASP A 90 -1.08 14.85 -0.46
C ASP A 90 -0.24 13.56 -0.41
N ARG A 91 -0.89 12.39 -0.56
CA ARG A 91 -0.20 11.09 -0.68
C ARG A 91 0.70 11.04 -1.90
N ILE A 92 0.20 11.47 -3.06
CA ILE A 92 0.98 11.54 -4.31
C ILE A 92 2.17 12.49 -4.15
N ALA A 93 1.96 13.67 -3.57
CA ALA A 93 3.02 14.65 -3.34
C ALA A 93 4.10 14.08 -2.42
N ALA A 94 3.71 13.40 -1.33
CA ALA A 94 4.63 12.76 -0.39
C ALA A 94 5.47 11.66 -1.06
N VAL A 95 4.84 10.78 -1.83
CA VAL A 95 5.53 9.72 -2.58
C VAL A 95 6.51 10.31 -3.59
N ASN A 96 6.08 11.27 -4.42
CA ASN A 96 6.93 11.90 -5.43
C ASN A 96 8.14 12.61 -4.80
N THR A 97 7.92 13.35 -3.71
CA THR A 97 9.01 14.02 -2.98
C THR A 97 9.98 13.00 -2.37
N SER A 98 9.48 11.86 -1.91
CA SER A 98 10.32 10.80 -1.35
C SER A 98 11.12 10.07 -2.43
N LEU A 99 10.55 9.88 -3.62
CA LEU A 99 11.26 9.32 -4.78
C LEU A 99 12.36 10.25 -5.29
N LYS A 100 12.07 11.56 -5.35
CA LYS A 100 13.07 12.58 -5.71
C LYS A 100 12.60 13.94 -5.24
N ALA A 101 13.26 14.50 -4.26
CA ALA A 101 13.01 15.85 -3.77
C ALA A 101 13.61 16.92 -4.71
N VAL A 102 13.23 18.17 -4.51
CA VAL A 102 13.71 19.33 -5.32
C VAL A 102 15.23 19.50 -5.21
N ASP A 103 15.80 19.20 -4.05
CA ASP A 103 17.24 19.23 -3.80
C ASP A 103 17.99 18.01 -4.37
N GLY A 104 17.27 17.10 -5.04
CA GLY A 104 17.82 15.88 -5.62
C GLY A 104 17.94 14.71 -4.64
N SER A 105 17.60 14.89 -3.36
CA SER A 105 17.65 13.80 -2.39
C SER A 105 16.61 12.73 -2.69
N VAL A 106 16.97 11.49 -2.41
CA VAL A 106 16.13 10.28 -2.60
C VAL A 106 15.94 9.62 -1.24
N LYS A 107 14.69 9.49 -0.80
CA LYS A 107 14.33 8.85 0.47
C LYS A 107 13.56 7.55 0.27
N LEU A 108 12.98 7.35 -0.91
CA LEU A 108 12.23 6.16 -1.27
C LEU A 108 12.89 5.50 -2.48
N THR A 109 13.26 4.25 -2.32
CA THR A 109 13.78 3.40 -3.39
C THR A 109 12.88 2.18 -3.60
N VAL A 110 12.87 1.65 -4.81
CA VAL A 110 12.08 0.47 -5.18
C VAL A 110 12.99 -0.57 -5.79
N ASP A 111 12.97 -1.79 -5.26
CA ASP A 111 13.72 -2.91 -5.80
C ASP A 111 13.21 -3.20 -7.23
N PRO A 112 14.10 -3.42 -8.21
CA PRO A 112 13.73 -3.74 -9.60
C PRO A 112 12.83 -4.97 -9.76
N LYS A 113 12.79 -5.87 -8.78
CA LYS A 113 11.85 -7.00 -8.79
C LYS A 113 10.38 -6.60 -8.55
N CYS A 114 10.13 -5.44 -7.95
CA CYS A 114 8.78 -4.89 -7.74
C CYS A 114 8.22 -4.30 -9.03
N ARG A 115 8.07 -5.13 -10.04
CA ARG A 115 7.72 -4.73 -11.41
C ARG A 115 6.31 -4.14 -11.52
N HIS A 116 5.37 -4.65 -10.72
CA HIS A 116 4.00 -4.14 -10.72
C HIS A 116 3.96 -2.73 -10.13
N LEU A 117 4.58 -2.50 -8.98
CA LEU A 117 4.69 -1.16 -8.39
C LEU A 117 5.39 -0.18 -9.34
N ILE A 118 6.52 -0.59 -9.94
CA ILE A 118 7.23 0.25 -10.91
C ILE A 118 6.34 0.62 -12.08
N LYS A 119 5.56 -0.33 -12.62
CA LYS A 119 4.58 -0.09 -13.68
C LYS A 119 3.50 0.91 -13.21
N CYS A 120 2.99 0.76 -11.98
CA CYS A 120 1.98 1.64 -11.42
C CYS A 120 2.49 3.07 -11.24
N ILE A 121 3.69 3.25 -10.68
CA ILE A 121 4.31 4.57 -10.48
C ILE A 121 4.59 5.25 -11.83
N SER A 122 5.10 4.51 -12.81
CA SER A 122 5.49 5.05 -14.12
C SER A 122 4.30 5.32 -15.05
N GLY A 123 3.23 4.55 -14.90
CA GLY A 123 2.09 4.57 -15.83
C GLY A 123 0.85 5.29 -15.33
N GLN A 124 0.78 5.64 -14.05
CA GLN A 124 -0.38 6.34 -13.49
C GLN A 124 -0.52 7.73 -14.11
N THR A 125 -1.64 7.98 -14.76
CA THR A 125 -1.99 9.27 -15.35
C THR A 125 -3.06 10.00 -14.52
N TYR A 126 -3.28 11.27 -14.83
CA TYR A 126 -4.39 12.06 -14.31
C TYR A 126 -5.54 12.08 -15.32
N LYS A 127 -6.76 12.20 -14.82
CA LYS A 127 -7.92 12.51 -15.66
C LYS A 127 -7.69 13.83 -16.37
N GLU A 128 -8.07 13.89 -17.65
CA GLU A 128 -7.88 15.07 -18.50
C GLU A 128 -8.37 16.35 -17.79
N GLY A 129 -7.54 17.39 -17.83
CA GLY A 129 -7.83 18.69 -17.21
C GLY A 129 -7.87 18.71 -15.69
N THR A 130 -7.49 17.63 -14.99
CA THR A 130 -7.53 17.53 -13.53
C THR A 130 -6.20 17.08 -12.90
N ARG A 131 -6.12 17.13 -11.57
CA ARG A 131 -5.05 16.49 -10.77
C ARG A 131 -5.56 15.26 -10.01
N VAL A 132 -6.64 14.66 -10.50
CA VAL A 132 -7.21 13.45 -9.94
C VAL A 132 -6.65 12.25 -10.71
N PRO A 133 -6.07 11.24 -10.06
CA PRO A 133 -5.58 10.05 -10.75
C PRO A 133 -6.68 9.39 -11.58
N ASP A 134 -6.33 8.98 -12.80
CA ASP A 134 -7.24 8.17 -13.60
C ASP A 134 -7.20 6.72 -13.12
N LYS A 135 -8.36 6.24 -12.68
CA LYS A 135 -8.51 4.88 -12.13
C LYS A 135 -8.88 3.83 -13.20
N ASN A 136 -9.10 4.26 -14.45
CA ASN A 136 -9.48 3.34 -15.53
C ASN A 136 -8.38 2.35 -15.91
N SER A 137 -7.13 2.65 -15.54
CA SER A 137 -5.97 1.80 -15.83
C SER A 137 -5.68 0.73 -14.77
N ASN A 138 -6.39 0.70 -13.64
CA ASN A 138 -6.12 -0.15 -12.47
C ASN A 138 -4.68 -0.03 -11.93
N LEU A 139 -4.04 1.13 -12.15
CA LEU A 139 -2.68 1.40 -11.67
C LEU A 139 -2.66 2.12 -10.32
N ASP A 140 -3.82 2.44 -9.77
CA ASP A 140 -3.96 3.21 -8.53
C ASP A 140 -3.73 2.37 -7.27
N HIS A 141 -4.06 1.08 -7.25
CA HIS A 141 -4.03 0.25 -6.05
C HIS A 141 -2.66 0.19 -5.35
N MET A 142 -1.59 -0.07 -6.12
CA MET A 142 -0.22 -0.08 -5.58
C MET A 142 0.23 1.31 -5.14
N ASN A 143 -0.13 2.35 -5.91
CA ASN A 143 0.18 3.74 -5.57
C ASN A 143 -0.57 4.19 -4.31
N ASP A 144 -1.84 3.80 -4.15
CA ASP A 144 -2.62 4.06 -2.94
C ASP A 144 -2.01 3.34 -1.74
N ALA A 145 -1.68 2.05 -1.87
CA ALA A 145 -1.04 1.28 -0.81
C ALA A 145 0.31 1.88 -0.38
N LEU A 146 1.12 2.40 -1.31
CA LEU A 146 2.37 3.11 -1.01
C LEU A 146 2.09 4.43 -0.26
N GLY A 147 1.02 5.12 -0.62
CA GLY A 147 0.63 6.39 -0.02
C GLY A 147 0.10 6.28 1.43
N TYR A 148 -0.16 5.09 1.96
CA TYR A 148 -0.56 4.89 3.36
C TYR A 148 0.63 4.80 4.32
N LEU A 149 1.84 4.62 3.83
CA LEU A 149 3.07 4.61 4.60
C LEU A 149 3.43 6.04 5.09
#